data_0bd24b5b7ca5d90d2fba4ef97fa5e2b1
#
_entry.id   0bd24b5b7ca5d90d2fba4ef97fa5e2b1
#
_cell.length_a   1.000
_cell.length_b   1.000
_cell.length_c   1.000
_cell.angle_alpha   90.00
_cell.angle_beta   90.00
_cell.angle_gamma   90.00
#
_symmetry.space_group_name_H-M   'P 1'
#
loop_
_entity.id
_entity.type
_entity.pdbx_description
1 polymer ?
#
loop_
_entity_poly.entity_id
_entity_poly.type
_entity_poly.pdbx_seq_one_letter_code
_entity_poly.pdbx_strand_id
1 'polypeptide(L)'
;AELLTKCIAPDARILALAGNLEYNGHRTRLDGFCSHMREKGFSAAQIDIGETYNDYRVTYNKVMAALKGPTPPDAIYMANRSVTACIDAVRAAGCTGRVRVIAHDMSPGRAQMLREGTLDLTITQDMFRQGSQPLILLCDLLQLGTQPGRDQLSPSISIICAQNID
;
A
#
# COMPACT_ATOMS: atom_id res chain seq x y z
N ALA A 1 -7.16 -1.38 4.26
CA ALA A 1 -7.70 -2.51 5.04
C ALA A 1 -9.18 -2.77 4.69
N GLU A 2 -10.12 -1.83 4.93
CA GLU A 2 -11.57 -2.02 4.73
C GLU A 2 -11.96 -2.65 3.38
N LEU A 3 -11.41 -2.17 2.27
CA LEU A 3 -11.72 -2.75 0.95
C LEU A 3 -11.19 -4.18 0.80
N LEU A 4 -10.05 -4.48 1.43
CA LEU A 4 -9.49 -5.82 1.38
C LEU A 4 -10.39 -6.83 2.08
N THR A 5 -10.97 -6.49 3.23
CA THR A 5 -11.87 -7.38 3.98
C THR A 5 -13.15 -7.73 3.22
N LYS A 6 -13.50 -6.97 2.18
CA LYS A 6 -14.64 -7.28 1.28
C LYS A 6 -14.26 -8.20 0.12
N CYS A 7 -12.96 -8.44 -0.08
CA CYS A 7 -12.42 -9.20 -1.21
C CYS A 7 -11.77 -10.53 -0.79
N ILE A 8 -11.61 -10.77 0.51
CA ILE A 8 -10.97 -11.98 1.06
C ILE A 8 -11.88 -12.64 2.11
N ALA A 9 -11.68 -13.93 2.32
CA ALA A 9 -12.41 -14.70 3.34
C ALA A 9 -11.95 -14.32 4.76
N PRO A 10 -12.77 -14.54 5.80
CA PRO A 10 -12.41 -14.21 7.19
C PRO A 10 -11.21 -15.01 7.74
N ASP A 11 -10.92 -16.16 7.16
CA ASP A 11 -9.78 -17.02 7.50
C ASP A 11 -8.56 -16.78 6.61
N ALA A 12 -8.63 -15.82 5.67
CA ALA A 12 -7.57 -15.49 4.73
C ALA A 12 -6.26 -15.10 5.43
N ARG A 13 -5.15 -15.46 4.82
CA ARG A 13 -3.80 -15.09 5.25
C ARG A 13 -3.30 -13.89 4.46
N ILE A 14 -2.60 -13.02 5.14
CA ILE A 14 -2.14 -11.75 4.58
C ILE A 14 -0.63 -11.62 4.78
N LEU A 15 0.08 -11.26 3.72
CA LEU A 15 1.46 -10.84 3.79
C LEU A 15 1.52 -9.30 3.74
N ALA A 16 1.96 -8.66 4.82
CA ALA A 16 2.10 -7.21 4.90
C ALA A 16 3.59 -6.81 4.86
N LEU A 17 3.99 -6.08 3.80
CA LEU A 17 5.38 -5.74 3.55
C LEU A 17 5.63 -4.24 3.68
N ALA A 18 6.57 -3.88 4.55
CA ALA A 18 7.10 -2.54 4.72
C ALA A 18 8.49 -2.39 4.10
N GLY A 19 8.94 -1.18 3.85
CA GLY A 19 10.31 -0.91 3.42
C GLY A 19 11.27 -1.07 4.59
N ASN A 20 11.18 -0.19 5.58
CA ASN A 20 11.91 -0.25 6.84
C ASN A 20 11.02 0.33 7.93
N LEU A 21 10.86 -0.40 9.02
CA LEU A 21 9.99 -0.03 10.15
C LEU A 21 10.58 1.06 11.05
N GLU A 22 11.85 1.41 10.88
CA GLU A 22 12.44 2.60 11.52
C GLU A 22 11.83 3.90 10.97
N TYR A 23 11.37 3.90 9.71
CA TYR A 23 10.68 5.05 9.13
C TYR A 23 9.22 5.12 9.58
N ASN A 24 8.87 6.22 10.24
CA ASN A 24 7.51 6.46 10.76
C ASN A 24 6.42 6.22 9.70
N GLY A 25 6.62 6.68 8.47
CA GLY A 25 5.63 6.54 7.41
C GLY A 25 5.32 5.07 7.05
N HIS A 26 6.33 4.19 7.08
CA HIS A 26 6.11 2.75 6.84
C HIS A 26 5.45 2.09 8.04
N ARG A 27 5.91 2.42 9.26
CA ARG A 27 5.36 1.87 10.50
C ARG A 27 3.91 2.26 10.69
N THR A 28 3.57 3.55 10.59
CA THR A 28 2.19 4.01 10.78
C THR A 28 1.21 3.46 9.75
N ARG A 29 1.65 3.27 8.49
CA ARG A 29 0.83 2.60 7.46
C ARG A 29 0.53 1.16 7.84
N LEU A 30 1.55 0.43 8.30
CA LEU A 30 1.42 -0.97 8.69
C LEU A 30 0.60 -1.12 9.97
N ASP A 31 0.85 -0.29 10.98
CA ASP A 31 0.11 -0.30 12.25
C ASP A 31 -1.37 -0.01 12.03
N GLY A 32 -1.69 1.01 11.21
CA GLY A 32 -3.06 1.34 10.84
C GLY A 32 -3.74 0.21 10.06
N PHE A 33 -3.02 -0.46 9.16
CA PHE A 33 -3.52 -1.64 8.46
C PHE A 33 -3.84 -2.77 9.43
N CYS A 34 -2.88 -3.15 10.26
CA CYS A 34 -3.00 -4.25 11.21
C CYS A 34 -4.07 -3.98 12.29
N SER A 35 -4.18 -2.72 12.76
CA SER A 35 -5.22 -2.33 13.72
C SER A 35 -6.61 -2.56 13.12
N HIS A 36 -6.84 -2.03 11.92
CA HIS A 36 -8.12 -2.17 11.25
C HIS A 36 -8.47 -3.63 10.92
N MET A 37 -7.48 -4.43 10.49
CA MET A 37 -7.71 -5.86 10.25
C MET A 37 -8.14 -6.59 11.53
N ARG A 38 -7.52 -6.26 12.68
CA ARG A 38 -7.94 -6.81 13.99
C ARG A 38 -9.35 -6.39 14.39
N GLU A 39 -9.74 -5.14 14.15
CA GLU A 39 -11.11 -4.66 14.36
C GLU A 39 -12.14 -5.44 13.52
N LYS A 40 -11.71 -5.94 12.35
CA LYS A 40 -12.53 -6.78 11.47
C LYS A 40 -12.46 -8.28 11.80
N GLY A 41 -11.81 -8.66 12.89
CA GLY A 41 -11.77 -10.03 13.39
C GLY A 41 -10.58 -10.87 12.90
N PHE A 42 -9.64 -10.30 12.14
CA PHE A 42 -8.42 -11.01 11.75
C PHE A 42 -7.46 -11.12 12.93
N SER A 43 -6.99 -12.31 13.21
CA SER A 43 -5.99 -12.55 14.25
C SER A 43 -4.58 -12.14 13.80
N ALA A 44 -3.69 -11.89 14.75
CA ALA A 44 -2.29 -11.62 14.45
C ALA A 44 -1.60 -12.79 13.71
N ALA A 45 -2.03 -14.03 13.93
CA ALA A 45 -1.50 -15.22 13.26
C ALA A 45 -1.84 -15.30 11.77
N GLN A 46 -2.81 -14.52 11.29
CA GLN A 46 -3.19 -14.44 9.87
C GLN A 46 -2.38 -13.39 9.11
N ILE A 47 -1.63 -12.54 9.79
CA ILE A 47 -0.91 -11.42 9.19
C ILE A 47 0.59 -11.59 9.38
N ASP A 48 1.28 -12.06 8.34
CA ASP A 48 2.72 -12.13 8.33
C ASP A 48 3.32 -10.77 7.95
N ILE A 49 4.21 -10.24 8.78
CA ILE A 49 4.83 -8.94 8.57
C ILE A 49 6.28 -9.11 8.15
N GLY A 50 6.72 -8.32 7.16
CA GLY A 50 8.10 -8.36 6.71
C GLY A 50 8.63 -7.02 6.24
N GLU A 51 9.95 -6.84 6.41
CA GLU A 51 10.69 -5.70 5.87
C GLU A 51 11.42 -6.11 4.59
N THR A 52 11.50 -5.20 3.64
CA THR A 52 12.11 -5.44 2.33
C THR A 52 13.10 -4.36 1.91
N TYR A 53 13.29 -3.33 2.74
CA TYR A 53 14.24 -2.22 2.55
C TYR A 53 14.09 -1.50 1.20
N ASN A 54 12.91 -1.57 0.59
CA ASN A 54 12.63 -1.12 -0.77
C ASN A 54 13.53 -1.76 -1.83
N ASP A 55 14.15 -2.90 -1.53
CA ASP A 55 14.99 -3.66 -2.44
C ASP A 55 14.15 -4.63 -3.27
N TYR A 56 14.41 -4.64 -4.58
CA TYR A 56 13.69 -5.50 -5.52
C TYR A 56 13.91 -6.99 -5.22
N ARG A 57 15.15 -7.43 -5.03
CA ARG A 57 15.48 -8.85 -4.84
C ARG A 57 14.97 -9.38 -3.51
N VAL A 58 15.10 -8.57 -2.45
CA VAL A 58 14.58 -8.92 -1.12
C VAL A 58 13.06 -9.07 -1.18
N THR A 59 12.37 -8.13 -1.82
CA THR A 59 10.91 -8.18 -1.98
C THR A 59 10.49 -9.39 -2.81
N TYR A 60 11.08 -9.58 -3.99
CA TYR A 60 10.77 -10.71 -4.87
C TYR A 60 10.94 -12.06 -4.15
N ASN A 61 12.10 -12.27 -3.51
CA ASN A 61 12.40 -13.52 -2.82
C ASN A 61 11.46 -13.76 -1.64
N LYS A 62 11.13 -12.73 -0.86
CA LYS A 62 10.22 -12.84 0.28
C LYS A 62 8.79 -13.19 -0.17
N VAL A 63 8.29 -12.54 -1.22
CA VAL A 63 6.97 -12.86 -1.80
C VAL A 63 6.96 -14.25 -2.38
N MET A 64 7.98 -14.65 -3.15
CA MET A 64 8.10 -16.00 -3.70
C MET A 64 8.14 -17.07 -2.61
N ALA A 65 8.89 -16.85 -1.54
CA ALA A 65 8.96 -17.78 -0.42
C ALA A 65 7.60 -17.95 0.26
N ALA A 66 6.87 -16.85 0.46
CA ALA A 66 5.53 -16.89 1.04
C ALA A 66 4.53 -17.62 0.12
N LEU A 67 4.54 -17.33 -1.20
CA LEU A 67 3.62 -17.94 -2.17
C LEU A 67 3.87 -19.44 -2.39
N LYS A 68 5.11 -19.91 -2.22
CA LYS A 68 5.52 -21.32 -2.34
C LYS A 68 5.52 -22.06 -1.00
N GLY A 69 5.30 -21.35 0.09
CA GLY A 69 5.25 -21.93 1.43
C GLY A 69 4.03 -22.83 1.67
N PRO A 70 3.98 -23.50 2.82
CA PRO A 70 2.90 -24.40 3.17
C PRO A 70 1.55 -23.69 3.38
N THR A 71 1.58 -22.40 3.66
CA THR A 71 0.39 -21.57 3.92
C THR A 71 0.50 -20.26 3.13
N PRO A 72 0.27 -20.28 1.79
CA PRO A 72 0.43 -19.11 0.95
C PRO A 72 -0.60 -18.02 1.35
N PRO A 73 -0.23 -16.74 1.19
CA PRO A 73 -1.15 -15.64 1.46
C PRO A 73 -2.23 -15.54 0.38
N ASP A 74 -3.43 -15.17 0.78
CA ASP A 74 -4.56 -14.80 -0.08
C ASP A 74 -4.50 -13.34 -0.50
N ALA A 75 -3.77 -12.53 0.28
CA ALA A 75 -3.58 -11.13 -0.02
C ALA A 75 -2.19 -10.64 0.37
N ILE A 76 -1.69 -9.63 -0.36
CA ILE A 76 -0.44 -8.95 -0.09
C ILE A 76 -0.70 -7.45 0.04
N TYR A 77 -0.29 -6.86 1.16
CA TYR A 77 -0.31 -5.43 1.40
C TYR A 77 1.10 -4.85 1.32
N MET A 78 1.31 -3.97 0.32
CA MET A 78 2.59 -3.33 0.07
C MET A 78 2.60 -1.91 0.63
N ALA A 79 3.09 -1.74 1.85
CA ALA A 79 3.26 -0.42 2.48
C ALA A 79 4.55 0.29 2.03
N ASN A 80 5.16 -0.14 0.92
CA ASN A 80 6.47 0.30 0.44
C ASN A 80 6.50 0.53 -1.08
N ARG A 81 7.69 0.83 -1.63
CA ARG A 81 7.89 1.19 -3.05
C ARG A 81 8.13 0.00 -3.99
N SER A 82 8.52 -1.17 -3.48
CA SER A 82 8.94 -2.33 -4.30
C SER A 82 7.77 -3.14 -4.88
N VAL A 83 6.71 -2.47 -5.31
CA VAL A 83 5.49 -3.11 -5.83
C VAL A 83 5.76 -3.92 -7.09
N THR A 84 6.63 -3.46 -7.98
CA THR A 84 7.03 -4.20 -9.19
C THR A 84 7.57 -5.58 -8.86
N ALA A 85 8.47 -5.66 -7.88
CA ALA A 85 9.04 -6.94 -7.44
C ALA A 85 7.98 -7.90 -6.88
N CYS A 86 7.00 -7.37 -6.15
CA CYS A 86 5.87 -8.15 -5.64
C CYS A 86 5.03 -8.71 -6.81
N ILE A 87 4.65 -7.88 -7.75
CA ILE A 87 3.85 -8.29 -8.92
C ILE A 87 4.60 -9.31 -9.78
N ASP A 88 5.90 -9.12 -10.02
CA ASP A 88 6.72 -10.07 -10.77
C ASP A 88 6.80 -11.43 -10.06
N ALA A 89 6.90 -11.45 -8.73
CA ALA A 89 6.86 -12.68 -7.95
C ALA A 89 5.48 -13.37 -8.02
N VAL A 90 4.39 -12.61 -7.92
CA VAL A 90 3.01 -13.13 -8.05
C VAL A 90 2.78 -13.73 -9.44
N ARG A 91 3.26 -13.05 -10.51
CA ARG A 91 3.19 -13.58 -11.89
C ARG A 91 4.02 -14.86 -12.04
N ALA A 92 5.27 -14.84 -11.57
CA ALA A 92 6.17 -16.00 -11.67
C ALA A 92 5.68 -17.21 -10.86
N ALA A 93 4.92 -16.99 -9.79
CA ALA A 93 4.27 -18.04 -9.02
C ALA A 93 2.94 -18.53 -9.63
N GLY A 94 2.46 -17.93 -10.73
CA GLY A 94 1.16 -18.27 -11.34
C GLY A 94 -0.03 -17.88 -10.45
N CYS A 95 0.10 -16.85 -9.61
CA CYS A 95 -0.89 -16.44 -8.61
C CYS A 95 -1.68 -15.19 -9.01
N THR A 96 -1.49 -14.66 -10.23
CA THR A 96 -2.24 -13.51 -10.73
C THR A 96 -3.75 -13.76 -10.68
N GLY A 97 -4.50 -12.80 -10.15
CA GLY A 97 -5.95 -12.88 -9.97
C GLY A 97 -6.43 -13.78 -8.82
N ARG A 98 -5.54 -14.61 -8.29
CA ARG A 98 -5.81 -15.48 -7.13
C ARG A 98 -5.40 -14.82 -5.81
N VAL A 99 -4.28 -14.13 -5.79
CA VAL A 99 -3.79 -13.35 -4.64
C VAL A 99 -4.12 -11.89 -4.85
N ARG A 100 -4.80 -11.27 -3.89
CA ARG A 100 -5.12 -9.84 -3.91
C ARG A 100 -3.90 -9.01 -3.56
N VAL A 101 -3.61 -7.98 -4.36
CA VAL A 101 -2.47 -7.10 -4.10
C VAL A 101 -2.94 -5.65 -3.94
N ILE A 102 -2.59 -5.07 -2.80
CA ILE A 102 -2.85 -3.66 -2.49
C ILE A 102 -1.53 -2.94 -2.29
N ALA A 103 -1.41 -1.75 -2.87
CA ALA A 103 -0.20 -0.94 -2.79
C ALA A 103 -0.47 0.52 -2.39
N HIS A 104 0.60 1.28 -2.25
CA HIS A 104 0.57 2.72 -2.08
C HIS A 104 1.23 3.42 -3.26
N ASP A 105 0.85 4.68 -3.46
CA ASP A 105 1.33 5.64 -4.43
C ASP A 105 1.06 5.23 -5.90
N MET A 106 1.14 6.16 -6.82
CA MET A 106 0.88 5.96 -8.25
C MET A 106 2.15 6.16 -9.08
N SER A 107 2.25 5.42 -10.17
CA SER A 107 3.29 5.58 -11.19
C SER A 107 2.76 5.02 -12.53
N PRO A 108 3.35 5.37 -13.68
CA PRO A 108 2.93 4.80 -14.97
C PRO A 108 2.94 3.27 -15.00
N GLY A 109 3.94 2.64 -14.39
CA GLY A 109 3.99 1.17 -14.29
C GLY A 109 2.87 0.58 -13.44
N ARG A 110 2.46 1.26 -12.35
CA ARG A 110 1.33 0.82 -11.52
C ARG A 110 -0.01 1.02 -12.23
N ALA A 111 -0.15 2.08 -13.02
CA ALA A 111 -1.31 2.27 -13.87
C ALA A 111 -1.54 1.07 -14.80
N GLN A 112 -0.47 0.58 -15.42
CA GLN A 112 -0.54 -0.62 -16.25
C GLN A 112 -0.89 -1.87 -15.45
N MET A 113 -0.28 -2.08 -14.27
CA MET A 113 -0.59 -3.22 -13.39
C MET A 113 -2.07 -3.26 -12.96
N LEU A 114 -2.67 -2.08 -12.69
CA LEU A 114 -4.10 -1.95 -12.40
C LEU A 114 -4.95 -2.34 -13.61
N ARG A 115 -4.62 -1.83 -14.82
CA ARG A 115 -5.36 -2.19 -16.06
C ARG A 115 -5.26 -3.67 -16.40
N GLU A 116 -4.12 -4.29 -16.12
CA GLU A 116 -3.88 -5.74 -16.31
C GLU A 116 -4.49 -6.62 -15.20
N GLY A 117 -5.02 -6.01 -14.14
CA GLY A 117 -5.59 -6.74 -12.99
C GLY A 117 -4.56 -7.52 -12.16
N THR A 118 -3.27 -7.17 -12.25
CA THR A 118 -2.21 -7.76 -11.43
C THR A 118 -2.01 -7.02 -10.10
N LEU A 119 -2.46 -5.78 -10.04
CA LEU A 119 -2.62 -4.95 -8.86
C LEU A 119 -4.11 -4.63 -8.72
N ASP A 120 -4.73 -4.91 -7.59
CA ASP A 120 -6.17 -4.70 -7.38
C ASP A 120 -6.50 -3.23 -7.11
N LEU A 121 -5.73 -2.59 -6.24
CA LEU A 121 -5.88 -1.15 -5.96
C LEU A 121 -4.58 -0.55 -5.42
N THR A 122 -4.46 0.76 -5.57
CA THR A 122 -3.43 1.55 -4.92
C THR A 122 -4.04 2.73 -4.16
N ILE A 123 -3.46 3.01 -2.99
CA ILE A 123 -3.80 4.16 -2.17
C ILE A 123 -2.83 5.28 -2.56
N THR A 124 -3.34 6.36 -3.10
CA THR A 124 -2.52 7.48 -3.56
C THR A 124 -2.81 8.74 -2.77
N GLN A 125 -1.83 9.62 -2.74
CA GLN A 125 -1.91 10.96 -2.19
C GLN A 125 -1.71 11.95 -3.34
N ASP A 126 -2.30 13.13 -3.23
CA ASP A 126 -2.07 14.21 -4.20
C ASP A 126 -0.65 14.76 -4.04
N MET A 127 0.29 14.19 -4.81
CA MET A 127 1.71 14.56 -4.77
C MET A 127 1.95 16.01 -5.24
N PHE A 128 1.13 16.49 -6.20
CA PHE A 128 1.23 17.88 -6.65
C PHE A 128 0.83 18.84 -5.53
N ARG A 129 -0.28 18.58 -4.88
CA ARG A 129 -0.74 19.37 -3.74
C ARG A 129 0.24 19.31 -2.57
N GLN A 130 0.81 18.14 -2.27
CA GLN A 130 1.83 18.00 -1.22
C GLN A 130 3.10 18.81 -1.51
N GLY A 131 3.49 18.98 -2.78
CA GLY A 131 4.63 19.79 -3.16
C GLY A 131 4.32 21.29 -3.20
N SER A 132 3.15 21.69 -3.69
CA SER A 132 2.78 23.11 -3.89
C SER A 132 2.15 23.75 -2.66
N GLN A 133 1.26 23.05 -1.97
CA GLN A 133 0.48 23.60 -0.85
C GLN A 133 1.35 24.17 0.30
N PRO A 134 2.43 23.51 0.76
CA PRO A 134 3.27 24.06 1.81
C PRO A 134 3.90 25.41 1.44
N LEU A 135 4.27 25.59 0.17
CA LEU A 135 4.84 26.86 -0.31
C LEU A 135 3.80 27.98 -0.30
N ILE A 136 2.58 27.67 -0.77
CA ILE A 136 1.46 28.63 -0.74
C ILE A 136 1.14 29.03 0.70
N LEU A 137 0.98 28.06 1.60
CA LEU A 137 0.68 28.31 3.01
C LEU A 137 1.78 29.11 3.72
N LEU A 138 3.04 28.84 3.37
CA LEU A 138 4.17 29.61 3.90
C LEU A 138 4.15 31.05 3.40
N CYS A 139 3.86 31.29 2.13
CA CYS A 139 3.71 32.64 1.58
C CYS A 139 2.56 33.40 2.27
N ASP A 140 1.41 32.75 2.43
CA ASP A 140 0.24 33.35 3.10
C ASP A 140 0.56 33.70 4.57
N LEU A 141 1.27 32.82 5.26
CA LEU A 141 1.68 33.07 6.64
C LEU A 141 2.65 34.27 6.73
N LEU A 142 3.66 34.32 5.86
CA LEU A 142 4.70 35.36 5.90
C LEU A 142 4.22 36.71 5.39
N GLN A 143 3.33 36.74 4.39
CA GLN A 143 2.85 37.98 3.77
C GLN A 143 1.57 38.51 4.42
N LEU A 144 0.67 37.62 4.80
CA LEU A 144 -0.66 38.01 5.27
C LEU A 144 -0.89 37.69 6.76
N GLY A 145 0.05 37.00 7.41
CA GLY A 145 -0.11 36.51 8.78
C GLY A 145 -1.20 35.41 8.93
N THR A 146 -1.67 34.86 7.81
CA THR A 146 -2.75 33.89 7.82
C THR A 146 -2.23 32.51 8.25
N GLN A 147 -2.76 31.97 9.34
CA GLN A 147 -2.41 30.62 9.80
C GLN A 147 -3.23 29.56 9.06
N PRO A 148 -2.61 28.46 8.61
CA PRO A 148 -3.32 27.39 7.93
C PRO A 148 -4.29 26.66 8.86
N GLY A 149 -5.49 26.36 8.36
CA GLY A 149 -6.44 25.48 9.05
C GLY A 149 -5.97 24.01 9.01
N ARG A 150 -6.51 23.19 9.96
CA ARG A 150 -6.17 21.75 10.03
C ARG A 150 -6.45 21.00 8.72
N ASP A 151 -7.54 21.33 8.05
CA ASP A 151 -7.93 20.70 6.79
C ASP A 151 -6.95 20.98 5.64
N GLN A 152 -6.26 22.14 5.69
CA GLN A 152 -5.23 22.50 4.72
C GLN A 152 -3.92 21.73 4.94
N LEU A 153 -3.68 21.26 6.17
CA LEU A 153 -2.49 20.49 6.55
C LEU A 153 -2.65 18.99 6.35
N SER A 154 -3.87 18.52 6.08
CA SER A 154 -4.14 17.10 5.87
C SER A 154 -4.11 16.74 4.38
N PRO A 155 -3.30 15.75 3.96
CA PRO A 155 -3.28 15.31 2.58
C PRO A 155 -4.59 14.60 2.22
N SER A 156 -5.10 14.84 1.02
CA SER A 156 -6.18 14.04 0.45
C SER A 156 -5.68 12.65 0.09
N ILE A 157 -6.50 11.63 0.37
CA ILE A 157 -6.22 10.24 0.03
C ILE A 157 -7.25 9.80 -1.02
N SER A 158 -6.77 9.19 -2.10
CA SER A 158 -7.61 8.58 -3.13
C SER A 158 -7.30 7.10 -3.27
N ILE A 159 -8.32 6.31 -3.61
CA ILE A 159 -8.16 4.89 -3.93
C ILE A 159 -8.35 4.74 -5.43
N ILE A 160 -7.34 4.21 -6.09
CA ILE A 160 -7.32 3.99 -7.53
C ILE A 160 -7.37 2.50 -7.81
N CYS A 161 -8.25 2.11 -8.72
CA CYS A 161 -8.38 0.76 -9.27
C CYS A 161 -8.55 0.84 -10.80
N ALA A 162 -8.69 -0.29 -11.46
CA ALA A 162 -8.81 -0.35 -12.92
C ALA A 162 -9.99 0.47 -13.49
N GLN A 163 -11.03 0.72 -12.70
CA GLN A 163 -12.26 1.39 -13.14
C GLN A 163 -12.23 2.92 -13.03
N ASN A 164 -11.29 3.49 -12.27
CA ASN A 164 -11.18 4.93 -12.07
C ASN A 164 -9.77 5.49 -12.37
N ILE A 165 -8.99 4.75 -13.15
CA ILE A 165 -7.69 5.19 -13.64
C ILE A 165 -7.86 5.82 -15.03
N ASP A 166 -7.36 7.04 -15.19
CA ASP A 166 -7.31 7.78 -16.46
C ASP A 166 -6.21 7.28 -17.39
#